data_fc78f800c8f68c39ab1fc57acdd4daa6
#
_entry.id   fc78f800c8f68c39ab1fc57acdd4daa6
#
_cell.length_a   1.000
_cell.length_b   1.000
_cell.length_c   1.000
_cell.angle_alpha   90.00
_cell.angle_beta   90.00
_cell.angle_gamma   90.00
#
_symmetry.space_group_name_H-M   'P 1'
#
loop_
_entity.id
_entity.type
_entity.pdbx_description
1 polymer ?
#
loop_
_entity_poly.entity_id
_entity_poly.type
_entity_poly.pdbx_seq_one_letter_code
_entity_poly.pdbx_strand_id
1 'polypeptide(L)'
;MSSKKKLTVILISVLIFSTHLRAEAEKECFENVSRSVFKFNQGFDKAVLKPIATVYNKLPEQIRNGTGNFTSNIGTLLTVPNHVLQGQWKLAGESSASFLINSTIGILGFANPAKKMGFENQQEDVGQTLGAYGFSGGCYFVLPILGPTTVRDSIGMIADTFVDPFAHVTIREHELLSLSGSDMDYYSLKGTTAIDFRGDNMTNLDSLEKNSIDMYGALKSLYLQNRAKKITNSLTSEDENDWAEFNK
;
A
#
# COMPACT_ATOMS: atom_id res chain seq x y z
N MET A 1 -24.36 18.63 -39.65
CA MET A 1 -23.39 17.57 -39.41
C MET A 1 -24.08 16.48 -38.59
N SER A 2 -24.27 15.29 -39.18
CA SER A 2 -25.11 14.19 -38.63
C SER A 2 -24.61 13.73 -37.26
N SER A 3 -25.52 13.44 -36.34
CA SER A 3 -25.27 12.90 -35.00
C SER A 3 -24.29 11.71 -34.99
N LYS A 4 -24.34 10.88 -36.03
CA LYS A 4 -23.43 9.76 -36.25
C LYS A 4 -21.96 10.18 -36.43
N LYS A 5 -21.70 11.32 -37.10
CA LYS A 5 -20.32 11.84 -37.27
C LYS A 5 -19.75 12.40 -35.95
N LYS A 6 -20.62 12.99 -35.09
CA LYS A 6 -20.18 13.45 -33.74
C LYS A 6 -19.84 12.30 -32.84
N LEU A 7 -20.60 11.19 -32.90
CA LEU A 7 -20.33 10.00 -32.09
C LEU A 7 -19.04 9.32 -32.53
N THR A 8 -18.76 9.24 -33.83
CA THR A 8 -17.52 8.67 -34.37
C THR A 8 -16.29 9.47 -33.99
N VAL A 9 -16.39 10.81 -34.00
CA VAL A 9 -15.26 11.68 -33.58
C VAL A 9 -14.98 11.55 -32.08
N ILE A 10 -16.02 11.43 -31.25
CA ILE A 10 -15.86 11.21 -29.80
C ILE A 10 -15.24 9.83 -29.52
N LEU A 11 -15.66 8.78 -30.22
CA LEU A 11 -15.09 7.42 -30.10
C LEU A 11 -13.61 7.38 -30.55
N ILE A 12 -13.25 8.09 -31.61
CA ILE A 12 -11.85 8.18 -32.10
C ILE A 12 -11.00 8.99 -31.13
N SER A 13 -11.50 10.06 -30.52
CA SER A 13 -10.74 10.83 -29.52
C SER A 13 -10.52 10.04 -28.21
N VAL A 14 -11.45 9.19 -27.82
CA VAL A 14 -11.28 8.29 -26.67
C VAL A 14 -10.27 7.18 -26.97
N LEU A 15 -10.24 6.67 -28.20
CA LEU A 15 -9.26 5.65 -28.64
C LEU A 15 -7.83 6.20 -28.79
N ILE A 16 -7.66 7.48 -29.12
CA ILE A 16 -6.34 8.11 -29.24
C ILE A 16 -5.74 8.44 -27.86
N PHE A 17 -6.56 8.59 -26.81
CA PHE A 17 -6.09 8.81 -25.45
C PHE A 17 -5.58 7.53 -24.76
N SER A 18 -5.85 6.35 -25.34
CA SER A 18 -5.53 5.04 -24.73
C SER A 18 -4.13 4.50 -25.07
N THR A 19 -3.24 5.22 -25.74
CA THR A 19 -2.01 4.63 -26.30
C THR A 19 -0.69 5.18 -25.79
N HIS A 20 -0.63 5.88 -24.67
CA HIS A 20 0.65 6.29 -24.10
C HIS A 20 0.74 6.08 -22.57
N LEU A 21 0.46 4.86 -22.11
CA LEU A 21 1.10 4.39 -20.87
C LEU A 21 2.54 3.96 -21.20
N ARG A 22 3.38 4.89 -21.63
CA ARG A 22 4.81 4.75 -21.45
C ARG A 22 5.01 4.87 -19.94
N ALA A 23 5.49 3.78 -19.33
CA ALA A 23 6.19 3.88 -18.06
C ALA A 23 7.38 4.82 -18.30
N GLU A 24 7.16 6.11 -18.17
CA GLU A 24 8.22 7.11 -18.14
C GLU A 24 9.04 6.74 -16.91
N ALA A 25 10.31 6.37 -17.12
CA ALA A 25 11.19 6.02 -16.01
C ALA A 25 11.16 7.19 -15.02
N GLU A 26 10.60 6.96 -13.84
CA GLU A 26 10.39 8.00 -12.86
C GLU A 26 11.72 8.68 -12.52
N LYS A 27 11.75 9.99 -12.75
CA LYS A 27 12.96 10.80 -12.64
C LYS A 27 13.37 10.92 -11.18
N GLU A 28 14.61 10.64 -10.88
CA GLU A 28 15.15 10.89 -9.56
C GLU A 28 15.64 12.34 -9.46
N CYS A 29 15.06 13.12 -8.54
CA CYS A 29 15.36 14.55 -8.46
C CYS A 29 16.45 14.90 -7.43
N PHE A 30 16.61 14.09 -6.37
CA PHE A 30 17.50 14.39 -5.25
C PHE A 30 18.25 13.14 -4.77
N GLU A 31 18.94 12.43 -5.68
CA GLU A 31 19.58 11.14 -5.39
C GLU A 31 20.50 11.19 -4.16
N ASN A 32 21.36 12.17 -4.06
CA ASN A 32 22.29 12.28 -2.94
C ASN A 32 21.60 12.45 -1.58
N VAL A 33 20.50 13.23 -1.56
CA VAL A 33 19.67 13.40 -0.35
C VAL A 33 18.94 12.11 -0.03
N SER A 34 18.31 11.51 -1.03
CA SER A 34 17.57 10.24 -0.88
C SER A 34 18.49 9.12 -0.39
N ARG A 35 19.71 9.01 -0.92
CA ARG A 35 20.71 8.02 -0.44
C ARG A 35 21.14 8.30 1.00
N SER A 36 21.23 9.56 1.41
CA SER A 36 21.59 9.93 2.79
C SER A 36 20.45 9.57 3.75
N VAL A 37 19.20 9.89 3.38
CA VAL A 37 18.00 9.50 4.15
C VAL A 37 17.86 7.98 4.19
N PHE A 38 18.13 7.30 3.09
CA PHE A 38 18.11 5.84 3.04
C PHE A 38 19.10 5.21 4.03
N LYS A 39 20.35 5.72 4.11
CA LYS A 39 21.34 5.28 5.11
C LYS A 39 20.86 5.51 6.53
N PHE A 40 20.21 6.65 6.79
CA PHE A 40 19.59 6.93 8.08
C PHE A 40 18.51 5.87 8.39
N ASN A 41 17.61 5.59 7.43
CA ASN A 41 16.56 4.58 7.59
C ASN A 41 17.13 3.17 7.83
N GLN A 42 18.23 2.80 7.15
CA GLN A 42 18.93 1.55 7.42
C GLN A 42 19.50 1.50 8.87
N GLY A 43 20.07 2.60 9.33
CA GLY A 43 20.55 2.71 10.71
C GLY A 43 19.40 2.57 11.73
N PHE A 44 18.28 3.22 11.46
CA PHE A 44 17.07 3.12 12.27
C PHE A 44 16.48 1.69 12.25
N ASP A 45 16.42 1.05 11.08
CA ASP A 45 15.98 -0.35 10.98
C ASP A 45 16.85 -1.27 11.85
N LYS A 46 18.16 -1.18 11.70
CA LYS A 46 19.11 -2.02 12.48
C LYS A 46 19.03 -1.78 13.98
N ALA A 47 18.85 -0.53 14.40
CA ALA A 47 18.85 -0.16 15.81
C ALA A 47 17.50 -0.36 16.50
N VAL A 48 16.39 -0.23 15.77
CA VAL A 48 15.03 -0.19 16.34
C VAL A 48 14.11 -1.23 15.73
N LEU A 49 13.82 -1.15 14.42
CA LEU A 49 12.78 -2.00 13.82
C LEU A 49 13.16 -3.48 13.81
N LYS A 50 14.38 -3.81 13.38
CA LYS A 50 14.84 -5.21 13.29
C LYS A 50 14.88 -5.91 14.65
N PRO A 51 15.40 -5.31 15.75
CA PRO A 51 15.31 -5.92 17.07
C PRO A 51 13.88 -6.17 17.54
N ILE A 52 12.98 -5.19 17.35
CA ILE A 52 11.57 -5.33 17.72
C ILE A 52 10.89 -6.42 16.88
N ALA A 53 11.08 -6.42 15.56
CA ALA A 53 10.56 -7.45 14.66
C ALA A 53 11.12 -8.85 14.99
N THR A 54 12.37 -8.94 15.44
CA THR A 54 12.96 -10.20 15.90
C THR A 54 12.25 -10.76 17.14
N VAL A 55 11.89 -9.88 18.09
CA VAL A 55 11.09 -10.30 19.27
C VAL A 55 9.67 -10.64 18.85
N TYR A 56 9.05 -9.84 17.98
CA TYR A 56 7.73 -10.10 17.42
C TYR A 56 7.66 -11.46 16.72
N ASN A 57 8.68 -11.84 15.96
CA ASN A 57 8.73 -13.13 15.26
C ASN A 57 8.88 -14.36 16.20
N LYS A 58 9.11 -14.15 17.51
CA LYS A 58 9.05 -15.24 18.50
C LYS A 58 7.61 -15.55 18.95
N LEU A 59 6.65 -14.67 18.64
CA LEU A 59 5.23 -14.93 18.90
C LEU A 59 4.73 -16.10 18.03
N PRO A 60 3.75 -16.86 18.52
CA PRO A 60 3.08 -17.88 17.70
C PRO A 60 2.57 -17.31 16.38
N GLU A 61 2.68 -18.09 15.31
CA GLU A 61 2.26 -17.70 13.96
C GLU A 61 0.80 -17.21 13.94
N GLN A 62 -0.08 -17.83 14.71
CA GLN A 62 -1.50 -17.46 14.80
C GLN A 62 -1.69 -16.02 15.30
N ILE A 63 -0.85 -15.56 16.23
CA ILE A 63 -0.90 -14.20 16.76
C ILE A 63 -0.39 -13.23 15.71
N ARG A 64 0.73 -13.53 15.04
CA ARG A 64 1.31 -12.69 13.99
C ARG A 64 0.34 -12.56 12.81
N ASN A 65 -0.16 -13.68 12.30
CA ASN A 65 -1.16 -13.69 11.23
C ASN A 65 -2.44 -12.95 11.64
N GLY A 66 -2.87 -13.10 12.90
CA GLY A 66 -4.01 -12.37 13.44
C GLY A 66 -3.78 -10.85 13.47
N THR A 67 -2.58 -10.42 13.84
CA THR A 67 -2.19 -9.01 13.84
C THR A 67 -2.19 -8.44 12.41
N GLY A 68 -1.53 -9.11 11.47
CA GLY A 68 -1.51 -8.71 10.06
C GLY A 68 -2.91 -8.67 9.43
N ASN A 69 -3.73 -9.68 9.70
CA ASN A 69 -5.12 -9.72 9.24
C ASN A 69 -5.94 -8.54 9.81
N PHE A 70 -5.79 -8.25 11.10
CA PHE A 70 -6.49 -7.14 11.77
C PHE A 70 -6.10 -5.78 11.15
N THR A 71 -4.79 -5.51 11.00
CA THR A 71 -4.31 -4.26 10.41
C THR A 71 -4.75 -4.11 8.97
N SER A 72 -4.70 -5.20 8.19
CA SER A 72 -5.22 -5.25 6.82
C SER A 72 -6.73 -5.01 6.75
N ASN A 73 -7.50 -5.59 7.68
CA ASN A 73 -8.95 -5.38 7.74
C ASN A 73 -9.31 -3.92 8.02
N ILE A 74 -8.58 -3.25 8.92
CA ILE A 74 -8.74 -1.80 9.13
C ILE A 74 -8.37 -1.02 7.87
N GLY A 75 -7.29 -1.38 7.19
CA GLY A 75 -6.88 -0.77 5.91
C GLY A 75 -7.94 -0.86 4.81
N THR A 76 -8.85 -1.84 4.87
CA THR A 76 -9.96 -1.98 3.93
C THR A 76 -10.91 -0.78 3.96
N LEU A 77 -11.01 -0.08 5.08
CA LEU A 77 -11.80 1.15 5.19
C LEU A 77 -11.33 2.24 4.22
N LEU A 78 -10.02 2.30 3.95
CA LEU A 78 -9.44 3.20 2.94
C LEU A 78 -9.51 2.60 1.54
N THR A 79 -9.38 1.28 1.43
CA THR A 79 -9.38 0.54 0.16
C THR A 79 -10.70 0.68 -0.59
N VAL A 80 -11.83 0.48 0.09
CA VAL A 80 -13.17 0.51 -0.54
C VAL A 80 -13.45 1.83 -1.26
N PRO A 81 -13.31 3.03 -0.63
CA PRO A 81 -13.52 4.28 -1.35
C PRO A 81 -12.56 4.48 -2.51
N ASN A 82 -11.31 4.01 -2.44
CA ASN A 82 -10.37 4.11 -3.54
C ASN A 82 -10.79 3.24 -4.74
N HIS A 83 -11.26 2.00 -4.53
CA HIS A 83 -11.84 1.20 -5.60
C HIS A 83 -13.06 1.88 -6.25
N VAL A 84 -13.94 2.49 -5.44
CA VAL A 84 -15.08 3.26 -5.95
C VAL A 84 -14.61 4.43 -6.81
N LEU A 85 -13.64 5.20 -6.34
CA LEU A 85 -13.07 6.33 -7.08
C LEU A 85 -12.43 5.88 -8.39
N GLN A 86 -11.80 4.70 -8.43
CA GLN A 86 -11.21 4.12 -9.63
C GLN A 86 -12.25 3.48 -10.58
N GLY A 87 -13.54 3.48 -10.21
CA GLY A 87 -14.60 2.84 -10.99
C GLY A 87 -14.60 1.31 -10.95
N GLN A 88 -13.88 0.73 -9.99
CA GLN A 88 -13.68 -0.72 -9.83
C GLN A 88 -14.77 -1.30 -8.92
N TRP A 89 -16.02 -1.24 -9.34
CA TRP A 89 -17.19 -1.61 -8.54
C TRP A 89 -17.16 -3.04 -8.02
N LYS A 90 -16.62 -3.97 -8.82
CA LYS A 90 -16.47 -5.37 -8.41
C LYS A 90 -15.51 -5.49 -7.23
N LEU A 91 -14.32 -4.92 -7.32
CA LEU A 91 -13.31 -4.95 -6.27
C LEU A 91 -13.79 -4.18 -5.01
N ALA A 92 -14.50 -3.06 -5.19
CA ALA A 92 -15.14 -2.36 -4.08
C ALA A 92 -16.15 -3.25 -3.34
N GLY A 93 -16.95 -4.02 -4.07
CA GLY A 93 -17.91 -4.98 -3.51
C GLY A 93 -17.21 -6.14 -2.80
N GLU A 94 -16.18 -6.72 -3.39
CA GLU A 94 -15.38 -7.80 -2.80
C GLU A 94 -14.66 -7.35 -1.53
N SER A 95 -14.03 -6.18 -1.54
CA SER A 95 -13.37 -5.59 -0.37
C SER A 95 -14.37 -5.28 0.75
N SER A 96 -15.56 -4.75 0.40
CA SER A 96 -16.63 -4.51 1.38
C SER A 96 -17.14 -5.80 2.02
N ALA A 97 -17.36 -6.85 1.21
CA ALA A 97 -17.75 -8.16 1.72
C ALA A 97 -16.65 -8.76 2.60
N SER A 98 -15.40 -8.68 2.17
CA SER A 98 -14.24 -9.12 2.96
C SER A 98 -14.19 -8.43 4.32
N PHE A 99 -14.33 -7.10 4.34
CA PHE A 99 -14.36 -6.33 5.59
C PHE A 99 -15.47 -6.80 6.53
N LEU A 100 -16.70 -6.94 6.04
CA LEU A 100 -17.84 -7.35 6.85
C LEU A 100 -17.67 -8.77 7.40
N ILE A 101 -17.25 -9.72 6.56
CA ILE A 101 -17.02 -11.11 6.95
C ILE A 101 -15.90 -11.20 7.99
N ASN A 102 -14.77 -10.53 7.75
CA ASN A 102 -13.63 -10.56 8.65
C ASN A 102 -13.93 -9.83 9.98
N SER A 103 -14.68 -8.74 9.94
CA SER A 103 -15.06 -8.00 11.15
C SER A 103 -16.07 -8.75 12.02
N THR A 104 -16.95 -9.56 11.42
CA THR A 104 -17.98 -10.33 12.15
C THR A 104 -17.50 -11.74 12.48
N ILE A 105 -17.36 -12.61 11.48
CA ILE A 105 -16.98 -14.03 11.64
C ILE A 105 -15.49 -14.13 12.01
N GLY A 106 -14.65 -13.21 11.50
CA GLY A 106 -13.21 -13.16 11.72
C GLY A 106 -12.79 -12.48 13.02
N ILE A 107 -13.71 -12.15 13.91
CA ILE A 107 -13.43 -11.50 15.23
C ILE A 107 -12.62 -10.21 15.00
N LEU A 108 -13.29 -9.19 14.48
CA LEU A 108 -12.70 -7.87 14.14
C LEU A 108 -11.53 -7.93 13.15
N GLY A 109 -11.42 -9.00 12.37
CA GLY A 109 -10.37 -9.16 11.37
C GLY A 109 -9.16 -9.95 11.83
N PHE A 110 -9.11 -10.46 13.07
CA PHE A 110 -8.02 -11.34 13.52
C PHE A 110 -7.93 -12.63 12.70
N ALA A 111 -9.07 -13.23 12.34
CA ALA A 111 -9.12 -14.28 11.34
C ALA A 111 -9.53 -13.70 9.98
N ASN A 112 -9.13 -14.38 8.90
CA ASN A 112 -9.49 -13.99 7.54
C ASN A 112 -10.33 -15.09 6.85
N PRO A 113 -11.59 -15.29 7.28
CA PRO A 113 -12.50 -16.23 6.62
C PRO A 113 -12.87 -15.78 5.20
N ALA A 114 -12.89 -14.48 4.91
CA ALA A 114 -13.20 -13.95 3.59
C ALA A 114 -12.20 -14.47 2.53
N LYS A 115 -10.91 -14.52 2.82
CA LYS A 115 -9.90 -15.10 1.92
C LYS A 115 -10.20 -16.57 1.59
N LYS A 116 -10.65 -17.35 2.59
CA LYS A 116 -11.06 -18.76 2.39
C LYS A 116 -12.32 -18.92 1.54
N MET A 117 -13.15 -17.87 1.48
CA MET A 117 -14.35 -17.79 0.64
C MET A 117 -14.05 -17.26 -0.77
N GLY A 118 -12.78 -16.92 -1.07
CA GLY A 118 -12.35 -16.41 -2.37
C GLY A 118 -12.49 -14.90 -2.54
N PHE A 119 -12.73 -14.16 -1.46
CA PHE A 119 -12.70 -12.69 -1.50
C PHE A 119 -11.27 -12.20 -1.31
N GLU A 120 -10.68 -11.65 -2.36
CA GLU A 120 -9.38 -11.00 -2.30
C GLU A 120 -9.56 -9.52 -1.89
N ASN A 121 -8.66 -9.03 -1.05
CA ASN A 121 -8.64 -7.65 -0.60
C ASN A 121 -7.30 -7.03 -0.96
N GLN A 122 -7.23 -6.44 -2.15
CA GLN A 122 -6.05 -5.69 -2.58
C GLN A 122 -6.11 -4.30 -1.95
N GLN A 123 -5.10 -3.97 -1.15
CA GLN A 123 -5.05 -2.68 -0.47
C GLN A 123 -4.82 -1.55 -1.46
N GLU A 124 -5.69 -0.55 -1.41
CA GLU A 124 -5.66 0.64 -2.24
C GLU A 124 -5.44 1.91 -1.43
N ASP A 125 -4.82 2.89 -2.05
CA ASP A 125 -4.57 4.21 -1.49
C ASP A 125 -4.81 5.32 -2.53
N VAL A 126 -4.86 6.57 -2.07
CA VAL A 126 -5.08 7.73 -2.95
C VAL A 126 -3.96 7.90 -3.97
N GLY A 127 -2.71 7.55 -3.64
CA GLY A 127 -1.60 7.60 -4.60
C GLY A 127 -1.80 6.63 -5.77
N GLN A 128 -2.37 5.42 -5.51
CA GLN A 128 -2.76 4.47 -6.55
C GLN A 128 -3.92 5.02 -7.38
N THR A 129 -4.92 5.58 -6.72
CA THR A 129 -6.07 6.23 -7.40
C THR A 129 -5.60 7.35 -8.32
N LEU A 130 -4.70 8.22 -7.89
CA LEU A 130 -4.09 9.23 -8.75
C LEU A 130 -3.33 8.60 -9.92
N GLY A 131 -2.60 7.51 -9.68
CA GLY A 131 -1.91 6.75 -10.72
C GLY A 131 -2.88 6.17 -11.76
N ALA A 132 -4.01 5.59 -11.31
CA ALA A 132 -5.06 5.07 -12.19
C ALA A 132 -5.69 6.16 -13.05
N TYR A 133 -5.77 7.41 -12.58
CA TYR A 133 -6.17 8.57 -13.37
C TYR A 133 -5.08 9.09 -14.32
N GLY A 134 -3.91 8.45 -14.37
CA GLY A 134 -2.83 8.82 -15.27
C GLY A 134 -1.87 9.88 -14.74
N PHE A 135 -1.94 10.23 -13.45
CA PHE A 135 -0.93 11.10 -12.85
C PHE A 135 0.40 10.34 -12.74
N SER A 136 1.46 10.91 -13.33
CA SER A 136 2.81 10.38 -13.20
C SER A 136 3.27 10.39 -11.74
N GLY A 137 4.12 9.44 -11.35
CA GLY A 137 4.75 9.44 -10.02
C GLY A 137 5.59 10.68 -9.75
N GLY A 138 6.16 11.26 -10.80
CA GLY A 138 7.04 12.41 -10.71
C GLY A 138 8.42 12.03 -10.18
N CYS A 139 8.96 12.82 -9.26
CA CYS A 139 10.26 12.52 -8.69
C CYS A 139 10.18 11.39 -7.65
N TYR A 140 11.10 10.44 -7.77
CA TYR A 140 11.36 9.46 -6.71
C TYR A 140 12.26 10.09 -5.63
N PHE A 141 11.98 9.80 -4.37
CA PHE A 141 12.82 10.16 -3.22
C PHE A 141 12.54 9.25 -2.02
N VAL A 142 13.32 9.40 -0.96
CA VAL A 142 13.17 8.60 0.27
C VAL A 142 12.82 9.52 1.43
N LEU A 143 11.75 9.19 2.14
CA LEU A 143 11.35 9.89 3.37
C LEU A 143 12.01 9.26 4.60
N PRO A 144 12.36 10.08 5.61
CA PRO A 144 12.83 9.55 6.90
C PRO A 144 11.77 8.62 7.50
N ILE A 145 12.19 7.45 7.94
CA ILE A 145 11.39 6.40 8.57
C ILE A 145 10.35 5.76 7.61
N LEU A 146 9.66 6.56 6.79
CA LEU A 146 8.60 6.10 5.90
C LEU A 146 9.11 5.37 4.65
N GLY A 147 10.38 5.60 4.26
CA GLY A 147 11.01 4.87 3.17
C GLY A 147 10.79 5.44 1.77
N PRO A 148 10.88 4.58 0.72
CA PRO A 148 10.76 4.97 -0.68
C PRO A 148 9.39 5.54 -1.01
N THR A 149 9.35 6.59 -1.84
CA THR A 149 8.11 7.21 -2.30
C THR A 149 8.33 8.01 -3.59
N THR A 150 7.23 8.49 -4.18
CA THR A 150 7.22 9.45 -5.27
C THR A 150 6.45 10.70 -4.86
N VAL A 151 6.53 11.78 -5.64
CA VAL A 151 5.76 13.01 -5.38
C VAL A 151 4.26 12.70 -5.33
N ARG A 152 3.74 11.96 -6.32
CA ARG A 152 2.35 11.53 -6.37
C ARG A 152 1.95 10.73 -5.11
N ASP A 153 2.76 9.73 -4.77
CA ASP A 153 2.46 8.83 -3.66
C ASP A 153 2.58 9.54 -2.31
N SER A 154 3.47 10.53 -2.18
CA SER A 154 3.55 11.39 -0.99
C SER A 154 2.32 12.29 -0.83
N ILE A 155 1.81 12.85 -1.94
CA ILE A 155 0.55 13.60 -1.94
C ILE A 155 -0.60 12.66 -1.58
N GLY A 156 -0.60 11.43 -2.14
CA GLY A 156 -1.56 10.40 -1.80
C GLY A 156 -1.53 10.06 -0.30
N MET A 157 -0.36 9.84 0.27
CA MET A 157 -0.18 9.53 1.70
C MET A 157 -0.73 10.65 2.62
N ILE A 158 -0.52 11.91 2.23
CA ILE A 158 -1.12 13.05 2.95
C ILE A 158 -2.65 13.00 2.81
N ALA A 159 -3.16 12.80 1.59
CA ALA A 159 -4.59 12.73 1.32
C ALA A 159 -5.24 11.55 2.05
N ASP A 160 -4.58 10.39 2.14
CA ASP A 160 -5.05 9.24 2.89
C ASP A 160 -5.37 9.58 4.35
N THR A 161 -4.55 10.43 4.99
CA THR A 161 -4.81 10.87 6.37
C THR A 161 -6.11 11.68 6.50
N PHE A 162 -6.56 12.31 5.41
CA PHE A 162 -7.81 13.08 5.38
C PHE A 162 -9.03 12.26 4.98
N VAL A 163 -8.86 11.20 4.21
CA VAL A 163 -9.97 10.37 3.71
C VAL A 163 -10.10 9.04 4.43
N ASP A 164 -9.09 8.63 5.22
CA ASP A 164 -9.10 7.39 5.99
C ASP A 164 -10.14 7.49 7.13
N PRO A 165 -11.22 6.68 7.11
CA PRO A 165 -12.23 6.70 8.16
C PRO A 165 -11.65 6.37 9.53
N PHE A 166 -10.63 5.52 9.61
CA PHE A 166 -9.98 5.17 10.87
C PHE A 166 -9.20 6.37 11.45
N ALA A 167 -8.50 7.14 10.61
CA ALA A 167 -7.85 8.37 11.03
C ALA A 167 -8.86 9.40 11.54
N HIS A 168 -10.03 9.50 10.92
CA HIS A 168 -11.09 10.40 11.38
C HIS A 168 -11.62 10.04 12.77
N VAL A 169 -11.80 8.76 13.05
CA VAL A 169 -12.31 8.31 14.36
C VAL A 169 -11.26 8.49 15.46
N THR A 170 -9.97 8.28 15.13
CA THR A 170 -8.90 8.30 16.15
C THR A 170 -8.27 9.68 16.35
N ILE A 171 -8.03 10.44 15.26
CA ILE A 171 -7.29 11.72 15.35
C ILE A 171 -8.23 12.92 15.53
N ARG A 172 -9.44 12.88 14.99
CA ARG A 172 -10.30 14.06 14.88
C ARG A 172 -11.44 14.15 15.89
N GLU A 173 -11.41 13.41 17.00
CA GLU A 173 -12.41 13.49 18.07
C GLU A 173 -13.82 13.85 17.56
N HIS A 174 -14.46 13.00 16.76
CA HIS A 174 -15.84 13.21 16.39
C HIS A 174 -16.76 12.39 17.30
N GLU A 175 -17.58 13.09 18.06
CA GLU A 175 -18.61 12.65 19.00
C GLU A 175 -19.62 11.61 18.44
N LEU A 176 -19.51 11.25 17.15
CA LEU A 176 -20.52 10.44 16.45
C LEU A 176 -20.55 8.96 16.85
N LEU A 177 -19.46 8.44 17.40
CA LEU A 177 -19.37 7.06 17.89
C LEU A 177 -18.54 7.03 19.16
N SER A 178 -18.86 7.62 20.23
CA SER A 178 -18.32 7.46 21.60
C SER A 178 -17.18 6.42 21.82
N LEU A 179 -16.43 6.13 20.79
CA LEU A 179 -15.17 5.40 20.80
C LEU A 179 -14.09 6.46 21.02
N SER A 180 -13.66 6.61 22.27
CA SER A 180 -12.54 7.46 22.67
C SER A 180 -11.25 6.94 22.02
N GLY A 181 -11.09 7.19 20.71
CA GLY A 181 -9.83 6.98 20.02
C GLY A 181 -8.85 8.10 20.36
N SER A 182 -7.57 7.80 20.45
CA SER A 182 -6.50 8.78 20.63
C SER A 182 -5.57 8.74 19.40
N ASP A 183 -4.84 9.85 19.19
CA ASP A 183 -3.75 9.86 18.18
C ASP A 183 -2.80 8.67 18.35
N MET A 184 -2.64 8.19 19.60
CA MET A 184 -1.83 7.03 19.93
C MET A 184 -2.36 5.75 19.28
N ASP A 185 -3.67 5.59 19.12
CA ASP A 185 -4.26 4.40 18.50
C ASP A 185 -3.93 4.34 17.01
N TYR A 186 -3.99 5.49 16.33
CA TYR A 186 -3.60 5.58 14.92
C TYR A 186 -2.10 5.28 14.71
N TYR A 187 -1.23 5.92 15.50
CA TYR A 187 0.21 5.68 15.38
C TYR A 187 0.61 4.28 15.83
N SER A 188 -0.09 3.70 16.81
CA SER A 188 0.11 2.32 17.24
C SER A 188 -0.25 1.33 16.14
N LEU A 189 -1.36 1.56 15.43
CA LEU A 189 -1.73 0.74 14.28
C LEU A 189 -0.65 0.81 13.17
N LYS A 190 -0.22 2.02 12.80
CA LYS A 190 0.83 2.20 11.77
C LYS A 190 2.16 1.58 12.21
N GLY A 191 2.55 1.74 13.47
CA GLY A 191 3.75 1.12 14.04
C GLY A 191 3.67 -0.41 14.04
N THR A 192 2.53 -0.95 14.43
CA THR A 192 2.27 -2.41 14.41
C THR A 192 2.35 -2.95 12.99
N THR A 193 1.74 -2.27 12.01
CA THR A 193 1.84 -2.65 10.59
C THR A 193 3.29 -2.65 10.10
N ALA A 194 4.09 -1.65 10.50
CA ALA A 194 5.51 -1.59 10.13
C ALA A 194 6.33 -2.72 10.75
N ILE A 195 6.06 -3.08 12.01
CA ILE A 195 6.75 -4.19 12.72
C ILE A 195 6.36 -5.52 12.08
N ASP A 196 5.08 -5.74 11.81
CA ASP A 196 4.55 -6.94 11.16
C ASP A 196 5.18 -7.12 9.77
N PHE A 197 5.12 -6.07 8.94
CA PHE A 197 5.77 -6.07 7.62
C PHE A 197 7.27 -6.37 7.71
N ARG A 198 7.99 -5.75 8.65
CA ARG A 198 9.44 -5.99 8.84
C ARG A 198 9.70 -7.42 9.30
N GLY A 199 8.84 -7.96 10.14
CA GLY A 199 8.89 -9.34 10.64
C GLY A 199 8.71 -10.35 9.51
N ASP A 200 7.68 -10.19 8.71
CA ASP A 200 7.36 -11.09 7.60
C ASP A 200 8.42 -11.05 6.48
N ASN A 201 8.99 -9.86 6.23
CA ASN A 201 10.02 -9.67 5.21
C ASN A 201 11.46 -9.72 5.74
N MET A 202 11.69 -10.24 6.95
CA MET A 202 13.01 -10.21 7.58
C MET A 202 14.07 -10.90 6.73
N THR A 203 13.82 -12.13 6.32
CA THR A 203 14.76 -12.93 5.52
C THR A 203 15.04 -12.28 4.15
N ASN A 204 13.99 -11.78 3.49
CA ASN A 204 14.09 -11.18 2.17
C ASN A 204 14.88 -9.87 2.21
N LEU A 205 14.60 -9.00 3.18
CA LEU A 205 15.32 -7.73 3.34
C LEU A 205 16.79 -7.95 3.77
N ASP A 206 17.04 -8.91 4.65
CA ASP A 206 18.39 -9.27 5.06
C ASP A 206 19.20 -9.89 3.90
N SER A 207 18.56 -10.72 3.08
CA SER A 207 19.15 -11.29 1.87
C SER A 207 19.45 -10.22 0.82
N LEU A 208 18.51 -9.28 0.63
CA LEU A 208 18.69 -8.15 -0.26
C LEU A 208 19.88 -7.27 0.19
N GLU A 209 19.96 -6.97 1.49
CA GLU A 209 21.08 -6.21 2.04
C GLU A 209 22.42 -6.90 1.82
N LYS A 210 22.48 -8.24 2.01
CA LYS A 210 23.72 -9.02 1.88
C LYS A 210 24.17 -9.18 0.44
N ASN A 211 23.24 -9.35 -0.50
CA ASN A 211 23.52 -9.79 -1.86
C ASN A 211 23.50 -8.63 -2.88
N SER A 212 22.95 -7.45 -2.52
CA SER A 212 22.90 -6.32 -3.45
C SER A 212 24.22 -5.53 -3.46
N ILE A 213 24.72 -5.22 -4.63
CA ILE A 213 25.84 -4.30 -4.81
C ILE A 213 25.41 -2.86 -4.42
N ASP A 214 24.19 -2.47 -4.80
CA ASP A 214 23.54 -1.21 -4.42
C ASP A 214 22.12 -1.49 -3.90
N MET A 215 21.99 -1.62 -2.59
CA MET A 215 20.70 -1.88 -1.95
C MET A 215 19.70 -0.74 -2.17
N TYR A 216 20.16 0.51 -2.26
CA TYR A 216 19.30 1.65 -2.57
C TYR A 216 18.66 1.50 -3.95
N GLY A 217 19.47 1.20 -4.97
CA GLY A 217 19.00 0.98 -6.33
C GLY A 217 18.04 -0.23 -6.45
N ALA A 218 18.33 -1.31 -5.72
CA ALA A 218 17.48 -2.49 -5.68
C ALA A 218 16.12 -2.18 -5.06
N LEU A 219 16.07 -1.54 -3.90
CA LEU A 219 14.81 -1.15 -3.25
C LEU A 219 14.01 -0.11 -4.05
N LYS A 220 14.70 0.85 -4.70
CA LYS A 220 14.06 1.78 -5.63
C LYS A 220 13.34 1.03 -6.75
N SER A 221 14.06 0.10 -7.40
CA SER A 221 13.50 -0.70 -8.50
C SER A 221 12.29 -1.52 -8.05
N LEU A 222 12.40 -2.20 -6.92
CA LEU A 222 11.31 -2.99 -6.33
C LEU A 222 10.09 -2.13 -5.99
N TYR A 223 10.31 -0.97 -5.36
CA TYR A 223 9.22 -0.04 -5.04
C TYR A 223 8.47 0.39 -6.31
N LEU A 224 9.19 0.85 -7.33
CA LEU A 224 8.59 1.35 -8.57
C LEU A 224 7.83 0.26 -9.32
N GLN A 225 8.39 -0.96 -9.40
CA GLN A 225 7.73 -2.11 -10.05
C GLN A 225 6.47 -2.53 -9.29
N ASN A 226 6.56 -2.67 -7.96
CA ASN A 226 5.41 -3.03 -7.14
C ASN A 226 4.31 -1.95 -7.26
N ARG A 227 4.70 -0.67 -7.22
CA ARG A 227 3.76 0.43 -7.34
C ARG A 227 3.06 0.46 -8.70
N ALA A 228 3.78 0.20 -9.78
CA ALA A 228 3.21 0.10 -11.13
C ALA A 228 2.20 -1.06 -11.23
N LYS A 229 2.54 -2.24 -10.69
CA LYS A 229 1.63 -3.40 -10.62
C LYS A 229 0.35 -3.05 -9.84
N LYS A 230 0.47 -2.41 -8.68
CA LYS A 230 -0.68 -2.00 -7.85
C LYS A 230 -1.60 -1.03 -8.58
N ILE A 231 -1.06 -0.01 -9.24
CA ILE A 231 -1.86 0.99 -10.00
C ILE A 231 -2.66 0.34 -11.13
N THR A 232 -2.11 -0.70 -11.76
CA THR A 232 -2.81 -1.43 -12.83
C THR A 232 -3.72 -2.54 -12.31
N ASN A 233 -3.77 -2.76 -11.00
CA ASN A 233 -4.43 -3.90 -10.35
C ASN A 233 -4.04 -5.25 -11.00
N SER A 234 -2.78 -5.34 -11.44
CA SER A 234 -2.22 -6.54 -12.06
C SER A 234 -1.51 -7.46 -11.07
N LEU A 235 -1.59 -7.15 -9.76
CA LEU A 235 -1.14 -8.05 -8.72
C LEU A 235 -2.11 -9.22 -8.61
N THR A 236 -1.57 -10.43 -8.71
CA THR A 236 -2.26 -11.65 -8.30
C THR A 236 -1.87 -11.98 -6.85
N SER A 237 -2.64 -12.84 -6.18
CA SER A 237 -2.30 -13.32 -4.84
C SER A 237 -0.92 -14.03 -4.78
N GLU A 238 -0.40 -14.47 -5.92
CA GLU A 238 0.94 -15.02 -6.07
C GLU A 238 2.01 -13.92 -6.06
N ASP A 239 1.75 -12.77 -6.65
CA ASP A 239 2.68 -11.62 -6.73
C ASP A 239 2.97 -10.98 -5.36
N GLU A 240 2.05 -11.04 -4.40
CA GLU A 240 2.29 -10.56 -3.03
C GLU A 240 3.32 -11.42 -2.29
N ASN A 241 3.48 -12.68 -2.73
CA ASN A 241 4.48 -13.62 -2.20
C ASN A 241 5.78 -13.65 -3.01
N ASP A 242 5.89 -12.94 -4.14
CA ASP A 242 7.05 -12.94 -5.05
C ASP A 242 8.34 -12.40 -4.40
N TRP A 243 8.25 -11.74 -3.25
CA TRP A 243 9.44 -11.49 -2.42
C TRP A 243 10.14 -12.79 -2.02
N ALA A 244 9.43 -13.92 -2.05
CA ALA A 244 9.95 -15.25 -1.74
C ALA A 244 10.71 -15.91 -2.91
N GLU A 245 10.49 -15.50 -4.15
CA GLU A 245 11.18 -16.11 -5.31
C GLU A 245 12.62 -15.65 -5.52
N PHE A 246 13.03 -14.52 -4.93
CA PHE A 246 14.44 -14.08 -4.98
C PHE A 246 15.40 -15.00 -4.21
N ASN A 247 14.92 -16.03 -3.55
CA ASN A 247 15.71 -16.98 -2.74
C ASN A 247 15.81 -18.40 -3.34
N LYS A 248 15.42 -18.60 -4.60
CA LYS A 248 15.68 -19.83 -5.34
C LYS A 248 16.76 -19.56 -6.41
#